data_d60f582483d7dae938f0c541fc67270e
#
_entry.id   d60f582483d7dae938f0c541fc67270e
#
_cell.length_a   1.000
_cell.length_b   1.000
_cell.length_c   1.000
_cell.angle_alpha   90.00
_cell.angle_beta   90.00
_cell.angle_gamma   90.00
#
_symmetry.space_group_name_H-M   'P 1'
#
loop_
_entity.id
_entity.type
_entity.pdbx_description
1 polymer ?
#
loop_
_entity_poly.entity_id
_entity_poly.type
_entity_poly.pdbx_seq_one_letter_code
_entity_poly.pdbx_strand_id
1 'polypeptide(L)'
;MPPSTSRLRGEILIVLALSLGMSALYAIVGFSRRLSIETPLNEQQATINRSLADESIFDLVYQLLGIASAWAPVLLVGFLLWSSQKPHLGALGWSAPRWPDLWWGVGLAALIGIPGLGVYVAGVQSGLTVQVVPTALEQYWWTIPVLLLRALTAGVVEETIAVGYLYRRLSQLAWSPVAIILTQAILRGAYHLYQGAGAFVGNVAMGLIFGWYYHRTGRLAPLIAAHTLIDAVAFVGYPLVSADVVQTLGFAG
;
A
#
# COMPACT_ATOMS: atom_id res chain seq x y z
N MET A 1 -18.84 24.38 13.61
CA MET A 1 -19.74 23.23 13.85
C MET A 1 -19.06 21.95 13.39
N PRO A 2 -19.21 20.82 14.08
CA PRO A 2 -18.74 19.54 13.57
C PRO A 2 -19.46 19.20 12.25
N PRO A 3 -18.81 18.50 11.30
CA PRO A 3 -19.44 18.10 10.06
C PRO A 3 -20.62 17.14 10.31
N SER A 4 -21.68 17.24 9.52
CA SER A 4 -22.84 16.33 9.63
C SER A 4 -22.45 14.90 9.24
N THR A 5 -23.19 13.90 9.73
CA THR A 5 -23.00 12.49 9.40
C THR A 5 -23.04 12.23 7.88
N SER A 6 -23.97 12.89 7.17
CA SER A 6 -24.08 12.79 5.71
C SER A 6 -22.83 13.32 5.01
N ARG A 7 -22.30 14.47 5.47
CA ARG A 7 -21.06 15.05 4.95
C ARG A 7 -19.87 14.11 5.18
N LEU A 8 -19.70 13.55 6.39
CA LEU A 8 -18.62 12.62 6.70
C LEU A 8 -18.65 11.38 5.80
N ARG A 9 -19.84 10.79 5.58
CA ARG A 9 -20.01 9.65 4.66
C ARG A 9 -19.66 10.04 3.22
N GLY A 10 -20.10 11.19 2.74
CA GLY A 10 -19.74 11.71 1.41
C GLY A 10 -18.23 11.92 1.25
N GLU A 11 -17.57 12.54 2.24
CA GLU A 11 -16.12 12.73 2.23
C GLU A 11 -15.36 11.39 2.15
N ILE A 12 -15.76 10.39 2.96
CA ILE A 12 -15.15 9.04 2.92
C ILE A 12 -15.30 8.41 1.53
N LEU A 13 -16.52 8.44 0.98
CA LEU A 13 -16.79 7.86 -0.34
C LEU A 13 -15.97 8.53 -1.45
N ILE A 14 -15.87 9.87 -1.44
CA ILE A 14 -15.09 10.62 -2.44
C ILE A 14 -13.60 10.30 -2.32
N VAL A 15 -13.05 10.33 -1.10
CA VAL A 15 -11.63 10.02 -0.89
C VAL A 15 -11.32 8.60 -1.33
N LEU A 16 -12.15 7.61 -0.98
CA LEU A 16 -11.96 6.23 -1.40
C LEU A 16 -12.14 6.04 -2.91
N ALA A 17 -13.12 6.70 -3.53
CA ALA A 17 -13.34 6.66 -4.96
C ALA A 17 -12.16 7.25 -5.77
N LEU A 18 -11.46 8.23 -5.20
CA LEU A 18 -10.27 8.84 -5.82
C LEU A 18 -8.95 8.12 -5.46
N SER A 19 -9.01 7.04 -4.68
CA SER A 19 -7.83 6.33 -4.18
C SER A 19 -8.07 4.83 -3.99
N LEU A 20 -7.83 4.33 -2.81
CA LEU A 20 -7.78 2.90 -2.46
C LEU A 20 -9.08 2.14 -2.72
N GLY A 21 -10.23 2.78 -2.64
CA GLY A 21 -11.51 2.15 -2.94
C GLY A 21 -11.65 1.78 -4.42
N MET A 22 -11.26 2.68 -5.33
CA MET A 22 -11.24 2.37 -6.76
C MET A 22 -10.19 1.30 -7.07
N SER A 23 -9.00 1.39 -6.45
CA SER A 23 -7.95 0.36 -6.58
C SER A 23 -8.48 -1.02 -6.14
N ALA A 24 -9.26 -1.09 -5.06
CA ALA A 24 -9.89 -2.34 -4.61
C ALA A 24 -10.88 -2.89 -5.63
N LEU A 25 -11.72 -2.04 -6.22
CA LEU A 25 -12.67 -2.47 -7.27
C LEU A 25 -11.93 -3.03 -8.49
N TYR A 26 -10.90 -2.32 -8.98
CA TYR A 26 -10.07 -2.82 -10.08
C TYR A 26 -9.36 -4.13 -9.74
N ALA A 27 -8.86 -4.27 -8.51
CA ALA A 27 -8.18 -5.50 -8.07
C ALA A 27 -9.16 -6.68 -7.99
N ILE A 28 -10.38 -6.48 -7.50
CA ILE A 28 -11.42 -7.51 -7.45
C ILE A 28 -11.81 -7.96 -8.87
N VAL A 29 -12.08 -7.02 -9.78
CA VAL A 29 -12.39 -7.33 -11.17
C VAL A 29 -11.20 -8.02 -11.86
N GLY A 30 -9.98 -7.50 -11.64
CA GLY A 30 -8.75 -8.08 -12.19
C GLY A 30 -8.51 -9.51 -11.69
N PHE A 31 -8.75 -9.79 -10.42
CA PHE A 31 -8.62 -11.12 -9.86
C PHE A 31 -9.70 -12.07 -10.40
N SER A 32 -10.96 -11.62 -10.47
CA SER A 32 -12.03 -12.40 -11.07
C SER A 32 -11.73 -12.78 -12.54
N ARG A 33 -11.16 -11.84 -13.30
CA ARG A 33 -10.69 -12.11 -14.67
C ARG A 33 -9.56 -13.15 -14.69
N ARG A 34 -8.59 -13.07 -13.76
CA ARG A 34 -7.51 -14.07 -13.65
C ARG A 34 -8.02 -15.47 -13.39
N LEU A 35 -9.07 -15.62 -12.59
CA LEU A 35 -9.72 -16.90 -12.32
C LEU A 35 -10.48 -17.46 -13.53
N SER A 36 -10.87 -16.63 -14.49
CA SER A 36 -11.55 -17.07 -15.73
C SER A 36 -10.60 -17.46 -16.86
N ILE A 37 -9.29 -17.30 -16.68
CA ILE A 37 -8.25 -17.70 -17.65
C ILE A 37 -7.87 -19.15 -17.37
N GLU A 38 -7.62 -19.94 -18.44
CA GLU A 38 -7.23 -21.36 -18.33
C GLU A 38 -5.85 -21.55 -17.65
N THR A 39 -4.94 -20.56 -17.81
CA THR A 39 -3.62 -20.58 -17.18
C THR A 39 -3.74 -20.54 -15.65
N PRO A 40 -3.13 -21.48 -14.90
CA PRO A 40 -3.13 -21.46 -13.45
C PRO A 40 -2.61 -20.14 -12.87
N LEU A 41 -3.11 -19.74 -11.69
CA LEU A 41 -2.73 -18.46 -11.07
C LEU A 41 -1.22 -18.34 -10.85
N ASN A 42 -0.56 -19.39 -10.41
CA ASN A 42 0.88 -19.42 -10.17
C ASN A 42 1.76 -19.40 -11.43
N GLU A 43 1.16 -19.49 -12.61
CA GLU A 43 1.83 -19.31 -13.91
C GLU A 43 1.54 -17.92 -14.50
N GLN A 44 0.60 -17.16 -13.89
CA GLN A 44 0.32 -15.78 -14.27
C GLN A 44 1.23 -14.82 -13.53
N GLN A 45 1.49 -13.65 -14.13
CA GLN A 45 2.36 -12.62 -13.55
C GLN A 45 1.59 -11.34 -13.19
N ALA A 46 2.05 -10.66 -12.14
CA ALA A 46 1.62 -9.31 -11.77
C ALA A 46 2.84 -8.41 -11.58
N THR A 47 3.07 -7.50 -12.52
CA THR A 47 4.17 -6.52 -12.45
C THR A 47 3.68 -5.26 -11.72
N ILE A 48 4.42 -4.84 -10.67
CA ILE A 48 4.07 -3.67 -9.86
C ILE A 48 4.64 -2.40 -10.51
N ASN A 49 5.96 -2.32 -10.66
CA ASN A 49 6.64 -1.18 -11.25
C ASN A 49 7.11 -1.54 -12.66
N ARG A 50 6.44 -1.00 -13.68
CA ARG A 50 6.74 -1.24 -15.09
C ARG A 50 7.19 0.04 -15.77
N SER A 51 7.98 -0.06 -16.83
CA SER A 51 8.25 1.04 -17.75
C SER A 51 6.95 1.52 -18.42
N LEU A 52 6.85 2.79 -18.63
CA LEU A 52 5.70 3.49 -19.21
C LEU A 52 6.01 4.08 -20.58
N ALA A 53 7.29 4.09 -20.99
CA ALA A 53 7.79 4.45 -22.31
C ALA A 53 9.10 3.73 -22.57
N ASP A 54 9.45 3.54 -23.84
CA ASP A 54 10.71 2.93 -24.26
C ASP A 54 11.90 3.90 -24.12
N GLU A 55 11.65 5.20 -24.26
CA GLU A 55 12.70 6.20 -24.10
C GLU A 55 12.88 6.60 -22.63
N SER A 56 14.11 6.46 -22.14
CA SER A 56 14.49 6.66 -20.74
C SER A 56 13.98 7.95 -20.12
N ILE A 57 14.08 9.08 -20.84
CA ILE A 57 13.67 10.38 -20.29
C ILE A 57 12.14 10.49 -20.18
N PHE A 58 11.39 9.97 -21.14
CA PHE A 58 9.93 9.96 -21.09
C PHE A 58 9.42 8.99 -20.03
N ASP A 59 10.04 7.82 -19.89
CA ASP A 59 9.71 6.91 -18.80
C ASP A 59 9.93 7.60 -17.44
N LEU A 60 11.08 8.23 -17.20
CA LEU A 60 11.33 9.02 -15.99
C LEU A 60 10.24 10.07 -15.75
N VAL A 61 9.87 10.83 -16.76
CA VAL A 61 8.84 11.88 -16.64
C VAL A 61 7.49 11.24 -16.26
N TYR A 62 7.07 10.15 -16.90
CA TYR A 62 5.83 9.46 -16.56
C TYR A 62 5.88 8.85 -15.15
N GLN A 63 7.01 8.30 -14.72
CA GLN A 63 7.19 7.81 -13.36
C GLN A 63 6.97 8.93 -12.33
N LEU A 64 7.59 10.11 -12.56
CA LEU A 64 7.45 11.26 -11.67
C LEU A 64 6.04 11.85 -11.67
N LEU A 65 5.38 11.92 -12.83
CA LEU A 65 3.98 12.34 -12.93
C LEU A 65 3.05 11.36 -12.19
N GLY A 66 3.29 10.05 -12.31
CA GLY A 66 2.55 9.03 -11.56
C GLY A 66 2.72 9.19 -10.04
N ILE A 67 3.95 9.43 -9.58
CA ILE A 67 4.25 9.72 -8.17
C ILE A 67 3.53 11.00 -7.72
N ALA A 68 3.64 12.08 -8.47
CA ALA A 68 3.00 13.35 -8.13
C ALA A 68 1.47 13.23 -8.06
N SER A 69 0.85 12.53 -9.00
CA SER A 69 -0.60 12.32 -9.02
C SER A 69 -1.08 11.46 -7.86
N ALA A 70 -0.28 10.49 -7.40
CA ALA A 70 -0.61 9.65 -6.26
C ALA A 70 -0.76 10.44 -4.94
N TRP A 71 -0.15 11.61 -4.82
CA TRP A 71 -0.27 12.48 -3.65
C TRP A 71 -1.59 13.27 -3.60
N ALA A 72 -2.33 13.36 -4.72
CA ALA A 72 -3.57 14.15 -4.78
C ALA A 72 -4.61 13.76 -3.70
N PRO A 73 -4.88 12.47 -3.43
CA PRO A 73 -5.78 12.09 -2.34
C PRO A 73 -5.28 12.48 -0.94
N VAL A 74 -3.97 12.49 -0.70
CA VAL A 74 -3.39 12.95 0.58
C VAL A 74 -3.57 14.45 0.75
N LEU A 75 -3.36 15.22 -0.33
CA LEU A 75 -3.61 16.66 -0.35
C LEU A 75 -5.10 16.96 -0.13
N LEU A 76 -5.99 16.19 -0.76
CA LEU A 76 -7.43 16.29 -0.53
C LEU A 76 -7.79 16.04 0.93
N VAL A 77 -7.25 14.98 1.55
CA VAL A 77 -7.45 14.68 2.97
C VAL A 77 -6.94 15.85 3.84
N GLY A 78 -5.78 16.41 3.53
CA GLY A 78 -5.27 17.61 4.19
C GLY A 78 -6.24 18.80 4.08
N PHE A 79 -6.80 19.01 2.90
CA PHE A 79 -7.80 20.06 2.65
C PHE A 79 -9.11 19.81 3.41
N LEU A 80 -9.64 18.59 3.41
CA LEU A 80 -10.87 18.22 4.14
C LEU A 80 -10.72 18.31 5.67
N LEU A 81 -9.49 18.26 6.16
CA LEU A 81 -9.14 18.44 7.58
C LEU A 81 -8.68 19.87 7.88
N TRP A 82 -8.86 20.82 6.95
CA TRP A 82 -8.50 22.20 7.17
C TRP A 82 -9.31 22.79 8.32
N SER A 83 -8.61 23.30 9.33
CA SER A 83 -9.21 24.15 10.36
C SER A 83 -9.10 25.62 9.92
N SER A 84 -9.70 26.54 10.66
CA SER A 84 -9.74 27.97 10.31
C SER A 84 -8.36 28.63 10.01
N GLN A 85 -7.26 27.95 10.26
CA GLN A 85 -5.93 28.53 10.13
C GLN A 85 -4.93 27.70 9.30
N LYS A 86 -5.06 26.37 9.16
CA LYS A 86 -4.12 25.49 8.44
C LYS A 86 -4.66 24.08 8.22
N PRO A 87 -4.11 23.34 7.22
CA PRO A 87 -4.35 21.90 7.09
C PRO A 87 -3.88 21.18 8.35
N HIS A 88 -4.70 20.23 8.83
CA HIS A 88 -4.48 19.61 10.13
C HIS A 88 -4.13 18.12 10.01
N LEU A 89 -3.10 17.80 9.21
CA LEU A 89 -2.59 16.42 9.11
C LEU A 89 -2.13 15.86 10.47
N GLY A 90 -1.67 16.71 11.38
CA GLY A 90 -1.40 16.33 12.76
C GLY A 90 -2.57 15.66 13.48
N ALA A 91 -3.81 15.95 13.05
CA ALA A 91 -5.01 15.26 13.54
C ALA A 91 -5.09 13.77 13.12
N LEU A 92 -4.27 13.34 12.17
CA LEU A 92 -4.09 11.96 11.74
C LEU A 92 -2.84 11.30 12.34
N GLY A 93 -2.19 11.92 13.31
CA GLY A 93 -0.92 11.42 13.83
C GLY A 93 0.30 11.70 12.94
N TRP A 94 0.14 12.58 11.94
CA TRP A 94 1.28 13.16 11.22
C TRP A 94 2.07 14.05 12.16
N SER A 95 3.24 13.61 12.54
CA SER A 95 4.20 14.35 13.35
C SER A 95 5.60 14.13 12.81
N ALA A 96 6.53 15.02 13.12
CA ALA A 96 7.92 14.82 12.74
C ALA A 96 8.40 13.43 13.19
N PRO A 97 9.07 12.65 12.32
CA PRO A 97 9.63 11.36 12.69
C PRO A 97 10.64 11.51 13.83
N ARG A 98 10.60 10.60 14.78
CA ARG A 98 11.58 10.51 15.89
C ARG A 98 12.35 9.20 15.75
N TRP A 99 13.54 9.13 16.32
CA TRP A 99 14.35 7.90 16.29
C TRP A 99 13.59 6.63 16.73
N PRO A 100 12.75 6.65 17.81
CA PRO A 100 11.93 5.48 18.15
C PRO A 100 10.95 5.09 17.05
N ASP A 101 10.43 6.03 16.26
CA ASP A 101 9.50 5.72 15.16
C ASP A 101 10.18 4.89 14.07
N LEU A 102 11.45 5.16 13.78
CA LEU A 102 12.23 4.41 12.80
C LEU A 102 12.49 2.98 13.28
N TRP A 103 12.88 2.80 14.56
CA TRP A 103 13.08 1.46 15.12
C TRP A 103 11.79 0.66 15.20
N TRP A 104 10.67 1.29 15.56
CA TRP A 104 9.36 0.65 15.48
C TRP A 104 9.02 0.30 14.02
N GLY A 105 9.34 1.17 13.07
CA GLY A 105 9.18 0.92 11.65
C GLY A 105 9.94 -0.32 11.18
N VAL A 106 11.23 -0.44 11.54
CA VAL A 106 12.05 -1.62 11.23
C VAL A 106 11.48 -2.88 11.88
N GLY A 107 11.09 -2.82 13.16
CA GLY A 107 10.49 -3.95 13.87
C GLY A 107 9.17 -4.42 13.23
N LEU A 108 8.29 -3.49 12.85
CA LEU A 108 7.04 -3.80 12.16
C LEU A 108 7.30 -4.34 10.74
N ALA A 109 8.28 -3.79 10.01
CA ALA A 109 8.65 -4.29 8.70
C ALA A 109 9.16 -5.74 8.77
N ALA A 110 9.99 -6.07 9.75
CA ALA A 110 10.46 -7.44 9.96
C ALA A 110 9.32 -8.38 10.37
N LEU A 111 8.46 -7.93 11.31
CA LEU A 111 7.31 -8.70 11.81
C LEU A 111 6.31 -9.06 10.70
N ILE A 112 6.15 -8.19 9.70
CA ILE A 112 5.21 -8.37 8.60
C ILE A 112 5.91 -8.95 7.38
N GLY A 113 7.06 -8.40 6.99
CA GLY A 113 7.75 -8.75 5.75
C GLY A 113 8.27 -10.19 5.75
N ILE A 114 8.87 -10.65 6.86
CA ILE A 114 9.44 -12.01 6.93
C ILE A 114 8.33 -13.07 6.85
N PRO A 115 7.27 -13.05 7.69
CA PRO A 115 6.16 -13.98 7.52
C PRO A 115 5.39 -13.78 6.22
N GLY A 116 5.28 -12.52 5.74
CA GLY A 116 4.62 -12.18 4.48
C GLY A 116 5.29 -12.86 3.28
N LEU A 117 6.62 -12.90 3.25
CA LEU A 117 7.36 -13.66 2.23
C LEU A 117 7.03 -15.16 2.29
N GLY A 118 6.92 -15.74 3.50
CA GLY A 118 6.50 -17.13 3.68
C GLY A 118 5.08 -17.39 3.16
N VAL A 119 4.14 -16.49 3.43
CA VAL A 119 2.76 -16.55 2.91
C VAL A 119 2.74 -16.44 1.39
N TYR A 120 3.57 -15.57 0.82
CA TYR A 120 3.73 -15.42 -0.63
C TYR A 120 4.21 -16.73 -1.26
N VAL A 121 5.32 -17.28 -0.78
CA VAL A 121 5.90 -18.53 -1.30
C VAL A 121 4.90 -19.69 -1.21
N ALA A 122 4.27 -19.86 -0.04
CA ALA A 122 3.24 -20.88 0.13
C ALA A 122 2.04 -20.67 -0.80
N GLY A 123 1.65 -19.41 -1.02
CA GLY A 123 0.55 -19.04 -1.93
C GLY A 123 0.86 -19.37 -3.40
N VAL A 124 2.09 -19.11 -3.86
CA VAL A 124 2.52 -19.47 -5.22
C VAL A 124 2.60 -21.00 -5.37
N GLN A 125 3.22 -21.69 -4.41
CA GLN A 125 3.35 -23.15 -4.45
C GLN A 125 2.01 -23.87 -4.40
N SER A 126 1.01 -23.31 -3.71
CA SER A 126 -0.35 -23.86 -3.65
C SER A 126 -1.27 -23.43 -4.81
N GLY A 127 -0.79 -22.62 -5.74
CA GLY A 127 -1.60 -22.12 -6.86
C GLY A 127 -2.60 -21.01 -6.50
N LEU A 128 -2.50 -20.41 -5.31
CA LEU A 128 -3.42 -19.38 -4.80
C LEU A 128 -2.95 -17.94 -5.06
N THR A 129 -1.71 -17.78 -5.51
CA THR A 129 -1.06 -16.47 -5.69
C THR A 129 -0.34 -16.43 -7.04
N VAL A 130 -0.42 -15.30 -7.73
CA VAL A 130 0.33 -15.08 -8.98
C VAL A 130 1.81 -14.82 -8.68
N GLN A 131 2.66 -15.03 -9.68
CA GLN A 131 4.06 -14.63 -9.59
C GLN A 131 4.16 -13.09 -9.63
N VAL A 132 4.67 -12.50 -8.55
CA VAL A 132 4.84 -11.05 -8.47
C VAL A 132 6.19 -10.65 -9.01
N VAL A 133 6.20 -9.70 -9.94
CA VAL A 133 7.41 -9.01 -10.43
C VAL A 133 7.42 -7.62 -9.79
N PRO A 134 8.21 -7.39 -8.72
CA PRO A 134 8.18 -6.13 -8.00
C PRO A 134 8.63 -4.93 -8.86
N THR A 135 9.57 -5.16 -9.78
CA THR A 135 9.98 -4.16 -10.76
C THR A 135 10.40 -4.80 -12.07
N ALA A 136 10.01 -4.18 -13.19
CA ALA A 136 10.44 -4.44 -14.54
C ALA A 136 10.93 -3.14 -15.21
N LEU A 137 11.45 -2.19 -14.42
CA LEU A 137 12.09 -1.00 -14.94
C LEU A 137 13.48 -1.35 -15.46
N GLU A 138 13.85 -0.78 -16.60
CA GLU A 138 15.21 -0.85 -17.11
C GLU A 138 16.20 -0.16 -16.17
N GLN A 139 17.48 -0.58 -16.22
CA GLN A 139 18.52 -0.08 -15.33
C GLN A 139 19.10 1.23 -15.84
N TYR A 140 18.48 2.33 -15.45
CA TYR A 140 19.01 3.67 -15.62
C TYR A 140 19.53 4.24 -14.30
N TRP A 141 20.28 5.34 -14.35
CA TRP A 141 20.80 6.02 -13.16
C TRP A 141 19.69 6.48 -12.19
N TRP A 142 18.48 6.73 -12.68
CA TRP A 142 17.33 7.19 -11.91
C TRP A 142 16.44 6.04 -11.39
N THR A 143 16.63 4.81 -11.82
CA THR A 143 15.73 3.69 -11.50
C THR A 143 15.62 3.45 -9.99
N ILE A 144 16.75 3.31 -9.29
CA ILE A 144 16.74 3.12 -7.83
C ILE A 144 16.13 4.32 -7.09
N PRO A 145 16.52 5.59 -7.35
CA PRO A 145 15.84 6.74 -6.78
C PRO A 145 14.33 6.75 -6.97
N VAL A 146 13.85 6.43 -8.17
CA VAL A 146 12.41 6.38 -8.47
C VAL A 146 11.71 5.25 -7.71
N LEU A 147 12.30 4.05 -7.63
CA LEU A 147 11.74 2.93 -6.86
C LEU A 147 11.63 3.26 -5.36
N LEU A 148 12.64 3.90 -4.77
CA LEU A 148 12.60 4.36 -3.38
C LEU A 148 11.52 5.43 -3.18
N LEU A 149 11.38 6.36 -4.13
CA LEU A 149 10.34 7.39 -4.06
C LEU A 149 8.94 6.79 -4.23
N ARG A 150 8.77 5.75 -5.06
CA ARG A 150 7.51 4.99 -5.17
C ARG A 150 7.19 4.26 -3.87
N ALA A 151 8.16 3.58 -3.26
CA ALA A 151 7.98 2.91 -1.96
C ALA A 151 7.55 3.91 -0.87
N LEU A 152 8.22 5.08 -0.79
CA LEU A 152 7.84 6.14 0.14
C LEU A 152 6.44 6.67 -0.15
N THR A 153 6.11 6.90 -1.43
CA THR A 153 4.79 7.39 -1.85
C THR A 153 3.69 6.40 -1.48
N ALA A 154 3.88 5.10 -1.72
CA ALA A 154 2.93 4.05 -1.32
C ALA A 154 2.72 4.07 0.20
N GLY A 155 3.80 4.03 0.99
CA GLY A 155 3.72 4.09 2.45
C GLY A 155 2.99 5.35 2.96
N VAL A 156 3.29 6.52 2.39
CA VAL A 156 2.62 7.76 2.79
C VAL A 156 1.14 7.75 2.41
N VAL A 157 0.81 7.45 1.17
CA VAL A 157 -0.56 7.50 0.65
C VAL A 157 -1.45 6.49 1.37
N GLU A 158 -1.00 5.25 1.43
CA GLU A 158 -1.81 4.17 2.00
C GLU A 158 -2.00 4.33 3.50
N GLU A 159 -0.95 4.62 4.26
CA GLU A 159 -1.10 4.76 5.72
C GLU A 159 -1.87 6.02 6.09
N THR A 160 -1.74 7.10 5.33
CA THR A 160 -2.52 8.31 5.56
C THR A 160 -4.01 8.08 5.31
N ILE A 161 -4.37 7.38 4.23
CA ILE A 161 -5.77 7.20 3.83
C ILE A 161 -6.39 6.01 4.54
N ALA A 162 -5.81 4.80 4.41
CA ALA A 162 -6.39 3.59 4.96
C ALA A 162 -6.37 3.57 6.49
N VAL A 163 -5.28 4.05 7.11
CA VAL A 163 -5.16 4.01 8.57
C VAL A 163 -5.60 5.35 9.18
N GLY A 164 -4.88 6.44 8.92
CA GLY A 164 -5.13 7.71 9.61
C GLY A 164 -6.51 8.29 9.33
N TYR A 165 -6.81 8.53 8.06
CA TYR A 165 -8.04 9.20 7.65
C TYR A 165 -9.29 8.37 7.94
N LEU A 166 -9.32 7.09 7.52
CA LEU A 166 -10.46 6.23 7.78
C LEU A 166 -10.71 6.06 9.28
N TYR A 167 -9.66 5.82 10.08
CA TYR A 167 -9.79 5.70 11.51
C TYR A 167 -10.47 6.93 12.11
N ARG A 168 -9.98 8.12 11.76
CA ARG A 168 -10.53 9.37 12.26
C ARG A 168 -11.98 9.58 11.83
N ARG A 169 -12.31 9.39 10.55
CA ARG A 169 -13.66 9.65 10.03
C ARG A 169 -14.68 8.63 10.53
N LEU A 170 -14.32 7.35 10.58
CA LEU A 170 -15.21 6.31 11.11
C LEU A 170 -15.41 6.45 12.63
N SER A 171 -14.39 6.89 13.38
CA SER A 171 -14.55 7.25 14.80
C SER A 171 -15.53 8.41 14.98
N GLN A 172 -15.53 9.42 14.11
CA GLN A 172 -16.52 10.52 14.12
C GLN A 172 -17.94 10.04 13.78
N LEU A 173 -18.08 8.90 13.10
CA LEU A 173 -19.34 8.20 12.84
C LEU A 173 -19.71 7.20 13.95
N ALA A 174 -19.02 7.25 15.09
CA ALA A 174 -19.23 6.39 16.25
C ALA A 174 -19.01 4.88 15.99
N TRP A 175 -18.16 4.52 15.03
CA TRP A 175 -17.76 3.13 14.82
C TRP A 175 -16.82 2.67 15.95
N SER A 176 -16.94 1.38 16.34
CA SER A 176 -16.03 0.81 17.32
C SER A 176 -14.61 0.67 16.74
N PRO A 177 -13.55 0.76 17.56
CA PRO A 177 -12.18 0.57 17.10
C PRO A 177 -11.97 -0.75 16.34
N VAL A 178 -12.59 -1.83 16.81
CA VAL A 178 -12.50 -3.15 16.15
C VAL A 178 -13.11 -3.10 14.75
N ALA A 179 -14.31 -2.52 14.60
CA ALA A 179 -14.95 -2.39 13.29
C ALA A 179 -14.11 -1.54 12.32
N ILE A 180 -13.47 -0.47 12.81
CA ILE A 180 -12.58 0.37 12.01
C ILE A 180 -11.35 -0.42 11.55
N ILE A 181 -10.68 -1.12 12.48
CA ILE A 181 -9.49 -1.92 12.18
C ILE A 181 -9.81 -3.03 11.17
N LEU A 182 -10.92 -3.73 11.32
CA LEU A 182 -11.35 -4.75 10.37
C LEU A 182 -11.65 -4.16 8.99
N THR A 183 -12.37 -3.04 8.93
CA THR A 183 -12.71 -2.39 7.66
C THR A 183 -11.48 -1.97 6.87
N GLN A 184 -10.52 -1.31 7.53
CA GLN A 184 -9.29 -0.88 6.86
C GLN A 184 -8.39 -2.07 6.46
N ALA A 185 -8.35 -3.15 7.28
CA ALA A 185 -7.60 -4.35 6.97
C ALA A 185 -8.18 -5.06 5.74
N ILE A 186 -9.51 -5.22 5.68
CA ILE A 186 -10.19 -5.81 4.52
C ILE A 186 -10.00 -4.95 3.27
N LEU A 187 -10.11 -3.62 3.39
CA LEU A 187 -9.84 -2.71 2.28
C LEU A 187 -8.41 -2.90 1.77
N ARG A 188 -7.41 -2.98 2.68
CA ARG A 188 -6.00 -3.21 2.33
C ARG A 188 -5.83 -4.52 1.56
N GLY A 189 -6.36 -5.62 2.06
CA GLY A 189 -6.36 -6.89 1.33
C GLY A 189 -7.02 -6.77 -0.04
N ALA A 190 -8.17 -6.08 -0.13
CA ALA A 190 -8.95 -5.96 -1.35
C ALA A 190 -8.18 -5.28 -2.49
N TYR A 191 -7.48 -4.17 -2.24
CA TYR A 191 -6.73 -3.51 -3.30
C TYR A 191 -5.39 -4.21 -3.64
N HIS A 192 -4.96 -5.22 -2.86
CA HIS A 192 -3.85 -6.10 -3.21
C HIS A 192 -4.28 -7.44 -3.83
N LEU A 193 -5.59 -7.68 -3.94
CA LEU A 193 -6.13 -8.95 -4.46
C LEU A 193 -5.68 -9.28 -5.90
N TYR A 194 -5.29 -8.26 -6.69
CA TYR A 194 -4.75 -8.46 -8.04
C TYR A 194 -3.47 -9.32 -8.06
N GLN A 195 -2.77 -9.44 -6.92
CA GLN A 195 -1.60 -10.30 -6.72
C GLN A 195 -1.99 -11.72 -6.26
N GLY A 196 -3.28 -12.01 -6.05
CA GLY A 196 -3.79 -13.30 -5.64
C GLY A 196 -4.27 -13.35 -4.18
N ALA A 197 -4.88 -14.50 -3.82
CA ALA A 197 -5.48 -14.68 -2.50
C ALA A 197 -4.45 -14.63 -1.35
N GLY A 198 -3.22 -15.11 -1.58
CA GLY A 198 -2.15 -15.03 -0.58
C GLY A 198 -1.77 -13.58 -0.25
N ALA A 199 -1.69 -12.71 -1.28
CA ALA A 199 -1.45 -11.28 -1.08
C ALA A 199 -2.61 -10.61 -0.33
N PHE A 200 -3.87 -10.97 -0.62
CA PHE A 200 -5.02 -10.51 0.16
C PHE A 200 -4.85 -10.84 1.66
N VAL A 201 -4.56 -12.10 1.99
CA VAL A 201 -4.40 -12.55 3.39
C VAL A 201 -3.23 -11.84 4.07
N GLY A 202 -2.08 -11.76 3.43
CA GLY A 202 -0.90 -11.06 3.96
C GLY A 202 -1.17 -9.58 4.24
N ASN A 203 -1.86 -8.91 3.32
CA ASN A 203 -2.22 -7.50 3.47
C ASN A 203 -3.35 -7.26 4.48
N VAL A 204 -4.30 -8.18 4.65
CA VAL A 204 -5.25 -8.14 5.77
C VAL A 204 -4.50 -8.23 7.11
N ALA A 205 -3.56 -9.17 7.25
CA ALA A 205 -2.75 -9.31 8.47
C ALA A 205 -1.95 -8.03 8.76
N MET A 206 -1.30 -7.45 7.75
CA MET A 206 -0.63 -6.15 7.87
C MET A 206 -1.59 -5.05 8.32
N GLY A 207 -2.78 -4.97 7.71
CA GLY A 207 -3.80 -3.98 8.07
C GLY A 207 -4.28 -4.13 9.53
N LEU A 208 -4.45 -5.35 10.03
CA LEU A 208 -4.81 -5.61 11.43
C LEU A 208 -3.71 -5.12 12.38
N ILE A 209 -2.45 -5.45 12.11
CA ILE A 209 -1.29 -5.04 12.91
C ILE A 209 -1.16 -3.52 12.90
N PHE A 210 -1.20 -2.88 11.72
CA PHE A 210 -1.07 -1.43 11.57
C PHE A 210 -2.24 -0.68 12.21
N GLY A 211 -3.47 -1.17 12.02
CA GLY A 211 -4.65 -0.57 12.63
C GLY A 211 -4.64 -0.67 14.15
N TRP A 212 -4.23 -1.82 14.69
CA TRP A 212 -4.06 -1.98 16.13
C TRP A 212 -2.96 -1.07 16.69
N TYR A 213 -1.79 -1.01 16.03
CA TYR A 213 -0.70 -0.13 16.42
C TYR A 213 -1.14 1.34 16.43
N TYR A 214 -1.79 1.78 15.36
CA TYR A 214 -2.31 3.14 15.25
C TYR A 214 -3.36 3.45 16.34
N HIS A 215 -4.28 2.52 16.60
CA HIS A 215 -5.26 2.66 17.69
C HIS A 215 -4.59 2.90 19.04
N ARG A 216 -3.46 2.24 19.31
CA ARG A 216 -2.73 2.34 20.59
C ARG A 216 -1.85 3.58 20.67
N THR A 217 -1.31 4.06 19.60
CA THR A 217 -0.27 5.10 19.58
C THR A 217 -0.70 6.41 18.94
N GLY A 218 -1.67 6.39 18.04
CA GLY A 218 -2.09 7.54 17.23
C GLY A 218 -1.00 8.06 16.27
N ARG A 219 0.05 7.27 15.96
CA ARG A 219 1.20 7.72 15.17
C ARG A 219 1.27 7.00 13.83
N LEU A 220 1.38 7.78 12.75
CA LEU A 220 1.56 7.26 11.38
C LEU A 220 3.03 7.03 11.00
N ALA A 221 3.96 7.80 11.56
CA ALA A 221 5.37 7.75 11.15
C ALA A 221 6.00 6.34 11.21
N PRO A 222 5.80 5.52 12.26
CA PRO A 222 6.29 4.14 12.28
C PRO A 222 5.68 3.25 11.21
N LEU A 223 4.40 3.45 10.87
CA LEU A 223 3.69 2.67 9.87
C LEU A 223 4.18 3.02 8.46
N ILE A 224 4.32 4.32 8.18
CA ILE A 224 4.90 4.81 6.93
C ILE A 224 6.33 4.27 6.76
N ALA A 225 7.15 4.32 7.81
CA ALA A 225 8.52 3.79 7.76
C ALA A 225 8.55 2.28 7.52
N ALA A 226 7.68 1.51 8.18
CA ALA A 226 7.57 0.07 8.00
C ALA A 226 7.15 -0.30 6.57
N HIS A 227 6.09 0.32 6.07
CA HIS A 227 5.57 0.09 4.72
C HIS A 227 6.63 0.46 3.67
N THR A 228 7.19 1.67 3.76
CA THR A 228 8.26 2.12 2.86
C THR A 228 9.43 1.14 2.83
N LEU A 229 9.83 0.60 4.00
CA LEU A 229 10.94 -0.34 4.08
C LEU A 229 10.59 -1.69 3.42
N ILE A 230 9.39 -2.22 3.63
CA ILE A 230 8.91 -3.45 2.98
C ILE A 230 8.96 -3.28 1.46
N ASP A 231 8.38 -2.20 0.95
CA ASP A 231 8.35 -1.93 -0.50
C ASP A 231 9.73 -1.64 -1.06
N ALA A 232 10.57 -0.89 -0.36
CA ALA A 232 11.94 -0.62 -0.80
C ALA A 232 12.77 -1.91 -0.91
N VAL A 233 12.64 -2.82 0.06
CA VAL A 233 13.28 -4.13 0.01
C VAL A 233 12.76 -4.96 -1.15
N ALA A 234 11.45 -4.96 -1.40
CA ALA A 234 10.85 -5.67 -2.53
C ALA A 234 11.29 -5.07 -3.88
N PHE A 235 11.18 -3.75 -4.05
CA PHE A 235 11.41 -3.09 -5.35
C PHE A 235 12.88 -3.01 -5.74
N VAL A 236 13.76 -2.71 -4.77
CA VAL A 236 15.21 -2.57 -5.02
C VAL A 236 15.94 -3.88 -4.76
N GLY A 237 15.48 -4.69 -3.81
CA GLY A 237 16.11 -5.97 -3.50
C GLY A 237 15.91 -7.04 -4.57
N TYR A 238 14.71 -7.06 -5.20
CA TYR A 238 14.38 -8.07 -6.22
C TYR A 238 15.42 -8.20 -7.36
N PRO A 239 15.86 -7.10 -8.02
CA PRO A 239 16.86 -7.19 -9.09
C PRO A 239 18.27 -7.60 -8.61
N LEU A 240 18.53 -7.54 -7.30
CA LEU A 240 19.83 -7.88 -6.71
C LEU A 240 19.91 -9.36 -6.30
N VAL A 241 18.79 -10.07 -6.31
CA VAL A 241 18.72 -11.49 -5.96
C VAL A 241 19.00 -12.34 -7.19
N SER A 242 19.81 -13.42 -7.05
CA SER A 242 20.11 -14.31 -8.18
C SER A 242 18.85 -14.99 -8.72
N ALA A 243 18.85 -15.29 -10.03
CA ALA A 243 17.75 -15.97 -10.69
C ALA A 243 17.35 -17.30 -10.01
N ASP A 244 18.32 -18.05 -9.50
CA ASP A 244 18.09 -19.33 -8.80
C ASP A 244 17.27 -19.13 -7.51
N VAL A 245 17.59 -18.08 -6.73
CA VAL A 245 16.84 -17.73 -5.50
C VAL A 245 15.47 -17.21 -5.87
N VAL A 246 15.37 -16.38 -6.91
CA VAL A 246 14.10 -15.85 -7.44
C VAL A 246 13.16 -16.98 -7.82
N GLN A 247 13.64 -17.99 -8.57
CA GLN A 247 12.87 -19.17 -8.94
C GLN A 247 12.47 -20.02 -7.72
N THR A 248 13.42 -20.25 -6.79
CA THR A 248 13.17 -21.04 -5.57
C THR A 248 12.07 -20.41 -4.70
N LEU A 249 12.02 -19.08 -4.65
CA LEU A 249 11.01 -18.32 -3.91
C LEU A 249 9.68 -18.15 -4.68
N GLY A 250 9.60 -18.61 -5.94
CA GLY A 250 8.40 -18.50 -6.77
C GLY A 250 8.15 -17.08 -7.32
N PHE A 251 9.18 -16.24 -7.38
CA PHE A 251 9.10 -14.99 -8.13
C PHE A 251 9.30 -15.28 -9.62
N ALA A 252 8.63 -14.53 -10.48
CA ALA A 252 8.87 -14.60 -11.92
C ALA A 252 10.25 -14.03 -12.25
N GLY A 253 11.05 -14.78 -12.98
CA GLY A 253 12.31 -14.35 -13.55
C GLY A 253 12.12 -13.56 -14.84
#